data_d3253b4b505291dab8a286b550b17d80
#
_entry.id   d3253b4b505291dab8a286b550b17d80
#
_cell.length_a   1.000
_cell.length_b   1.000
_cell.length_c   1.000
_cell.angle_alpha   90.00
_cell.angle_beta   90.00
_cell.angle_gamma   90.00
#
_symmetry.space_group_name_H-M   'P 1'
#
loop_
_entity.id
_entity.type
_entity.pdbx_description
1 polymer ?
#
loop_
_entity_poly.entity_id
_entity_poly.type
_entity_poly.pdbx_seq_one_letter_code
_entity_poly.pdbx_strand_id
1 'polypeptide(L)'
;MSWTISTDPARLRFDTVHAWLRTCYWSPNIRRDVCEHAFANSLVAGAYADDGTQLGVARVATDRATFAWLCDVYVAEPARGQGIARALSSALLAHPELQTLRRWVLATRDAHEVYRPLGFAAPPDGVFMAIAHGPERWADAP
;
A
#
# COMPACT_ATOMS: atom_id res chain seq x y z
N MET A 1 -6.24 19.69 -9.16
CA MET A 1 -4.81 19.39 -8.98
C MET A 1 -4.44 18.24 -9.89
N SER A 2 -3.38 18.38 -10.62
CA SER A 2 -2.90 17.34 -11.53
C SER A 2 -1.88 16.44 -10.83
N TRP A 3 -1.96 15.15 -11.08
CA TRP A 3 -1.03 14.18 -10.49
C TRP A 3 -0.82 12.99 -11.43
N THR A 4 0.26 12.27 -11.21
CA THR A 4 0.62 11.08 -11.98
C THR A 4 0.99 9.93 -11.05
N ILE A 5 0.89 8.70 -11.56
CA ILE A 5 1.28 7.49 -10.84
C ILE A 5 2.57 6.94 -11.47
N SER A 6 3.48 6.46 -10.62
CA SER A 6 4.69 5.77 -11.05
C SER A 6 4.90 4.52 -10.22
N THR A 7 5.32 3.43 -10.86
CA THR A 7 5.72 2.20 -10.18
C THR A 7 7.25 2.07 -10.04
N ASP A 8 7.97 3.13 -10.31
CA ASP A 8 9.43 3.17 -10.15
C ASP A 8 9.78 3.38 -8.66
N PRO A 9 10.39 2.38 -7.99
CA PRO A 9 10.73 2.50 -6.58
C PRO A 9 11.76 3.61 -6.31
N ALA A 10 12.58 3.98 -7.30
CA ALA A 10 13.56 5.04 -7.14
C ALA A 10 12.93 6.41 -6.94
N ARG A 11 11.66 6.58 -7.32
CA ARG A 11 10.94 7.83 -7.14
C ARG A 11 10.34 8.02 -5.75
N LEU A 12 10.30 6.97 -4.93
CA LEU A 12 9.75 7.07 -3.58
C LEU A 12 10.61 7.99 -2.72
N ARG A 13 9.96 8.93 -2.07
CA ARG A 13 10.58 9.77 -1.04
C ARG A 13 10.41 9.06 0.29
N PHE A 14 11.38 8.23 0.66
CA PHE A 14 11.18 7.30 1.75
C PHE A 14 11.01 7.98 3.12
N ASP A 15 11.65 9.13 3.32
CA ASP A 15 11.43 9.91 4.54
C ASP A 15 9.96 10.29 4.70
N THR A 16 9.32 10.69 3.60
CA THR A 16 7.89 11.03 3.56
C THR A 16 7.03 9.79 3.79
N VAL A 17 7.33 8.70 3.10
CA VAL A 17 6.58 7.45 3.22
C VAL A 17 6.62 6.92 4.65
N HIS A 18 7.80 6.86 5.25
CA HIS A 18 7.95 6.39 6.62
C HIS A 18 7.20 7.31 7.61
N ALA A 19 7.31 8.63 7.44
CA ALA A 19 6.60 9.58 8.28
C ALA A 19 5.07 9.36 8.22
N TRP A 20 4.53 9.06 7.05
CA TRP A 20 3.10 8.75 6.90
C TRP A 20 2.73 7.44 7.60
N LEU A 21 3.47 6.37 7.32
CA LEU A 21 3.11 5.04 7.80
C LEU A 21 3.23 4.91 9.31
N ARG A 22 4.11 5.65 9.95
CA ARG A 22 4.23 5.69 11.41
C ARG A 22 2.94 6.17 12.09
N THR A 23 2.12 6.93 11.39
CA THR A 23 0.88 7.49 11.95
C THR A 23 -0.35 6.64 11.67
N CYS A 24 -0.22 5.61 10.84
CA CYS A 24 -1.35 4.77 10.44
C CYS A 24 -1.71 3.75 11.52
N TYR A 25 -3.01 3.46 11.64
CA TYR A 25 -3.50 2.50 12.65
C TYR A 25 -2.96 1.08 12.41
N TRP A 26 -2.60 0.74 11.17
CA TRP A 26 -2.09 -0.59 10.83
C TRP A 26 -0.57 -0.74 11.01
N SER A 27 0.15 0.35 11.24
CA SER A 27 1.61 0.34 11.41
C SER A 27 2.09 1.43 12.37
N PRO A 28 1.44 1.61 13.55
CA PRO A 28 1.79 2.71 14.45
C PRO A 28 3.24 2.57 14.93
N ASN A 29 3.99 3.67 14.81
CA ASN A 29 5.39 3.78 15.23
C ASN A 29 6.32 2.72 14.60
N ILE A 30 6.02 2.28 13.38
CA ILE A 30 6.86 1.31 12.68
C ILE A 30 8.31 1.83 12.57
N ARG A 31 9.27 0.98 12.92
CA ARG A 31 10.69 1.33 12.80
C ARG A 31 11.07 1.55 11.35
N ARG A 32 12.00 2.49 11.16
CA ARG A 32 12.52 2.83 9.82
C ARG A 32 13.08 1.60 9.10
N ASP A 33 13.89 0.80 9.80
CA ASP A 33 14.54 -0.38 9.21
C ASP A 33 13.52 -1.43 8.76
N VAL A 34 12.47 -1.66 9.54
CA VAL A 34 11.39 -2.60 9.18
C VAL A 34 10.65 -2.10 7.94
N CYS A 35 10.31 -0.82 7.90
CA CYS A 35 9.61 -0.21 6.77
C CYS A 35 10.46 -0.26 5.49
N GLU A 36 11.75 0.07 5.57
CA GLU A 36 12.67 -0.01 4.44
C GLU A 36 12.77 -1.42 3.89
N HIS A 37 12.92 -2.40 4.77
CA HIS A 37 13.03 -3.80 4.37
C HIS A 37 11.75 -4.28 3.67
N ALA A 38 10.59 -3.92 4.21
CA ALA A 38 9.31 -4.25 3.59
C ALA A 38 9.18 -3.69 2.17
N PHE A 39 9.52 -2.41 1.99
CA PHE A 39 9.43 -1.76 0.69
C PHE A 39 10.47 -2.31 -0.30
N ALA A 40 11.67 -2.64 0.16
CA ALA A 40 12.70 -3.23 -0.69
C ALA A 40 12.30 -4.60 -1.25
N ASN A 41 11.42 -5.33 -0.56
CA ASN A 41 10.94 -6.65 -0.95
C ASN A 41 9.53 -6.63 -1.57
N SER A 42 9.04 -5.47 -1.95
CA SER A 42 7.69 -5.31 -2.47
C SER A 42 7.70 -4.60 -3.80
N LEU A 43 6.62 -4.73 -4.56
CA LEU A 43 6.33 -3.84 -5.66
C LEU A 43 5.60 -2.62 -5.11
N VAL A 44 5.89 -1.43 -5.66
CA VAL A 44 5.40 -0.18 -5.11
C VAL A 44 4.79 0.71 -6.18
N ALA A 45 3.92 1.61 -5.75
CA ALA A 45 3.43 2.70 -6.57
C ALA A 45 3.45 3.98 -5.75
N GLY A 46 3.75 5.08 -6.41
CA GLY A 46 3.68 6.41 -5.80
C GLY A 46 2.85 7.35 -6.66
N ALA A 47 2.22 8.31 -6.02
CA ALA A 47 1.49 9.39 -6.69
C ALA A 47 2.24 10.69 -6.50
N TYR A 48 2.35 11.50 -7.56
CA TYR A 48 3.19 12.69 -7.57
C TYR A 48 2.46 13.86 -8.21
N ALA A 49 2.56 15.04 -7.60
CA ALA A 49 2.14 16.29 -8.21
C ALA A 49 3.10 16.69 -9.34
N ASP A 50 2.70 17.68 -10.14
CA ASP A 50 3.51 18.14 -11.28
C ASP A 50 4.88 18.67 -10.85
N ASP A 51 4.99 19.23 -9.63
CA ASP A 51 6.26 19.71 -9.09
C ASP A 51 7.13 18.61 -8.48
N GLY A 52 6.69 17.35 -8.52
CA GLY A 52 7.40 16.21 -7.97
C GLY A 52 7.08 15.89 -6.52
N THR A 53 6.24 16.67 -5.85
CA THR A 53 5.80 16.36 -4.48
C THR A 53 5.07 15.03 -4.46
N GLN A 54 5.46 14.13 -3.56
CA GLN A 54 4.79 12.85 -3.42
C GLN A 54 3.47 13.04 -2.66
N LEU A 55 2.38 12.51 -3.23
CA LEU A 55 1.01 12.66 -2.72
C LEU A 55 0.45 11.37 -2.14
N GLY A 56 1.04 10.24 -2.45
CA GLY A 56 0.54 8.96 -1.98
C GLY A 56 1.49 7.82 -2.28
N VAL A 57 1.18 6.65 -1.72
CA VAL A 57 1.99 5.44 -1.85
C VAL A 57 1.08 4.21 -1.74
N ALA A 58 1.50 3.12 -2.34
CA ALA A 58 0.94 1.80 -2.11
C ALA A 58 2.02 0.74 -2.29
N ARG A 59 1.86 -0.40 -1.62
CA ARG A 59 2.83 -1.49 -1.65
C ARG A 59 2.10 -2.82 -1.86
N VAL A 60 2.75 -3.74 -2.57
CA VAL A 60 2.26 -5.11 -2.76
C VAL A 60 3.34 -6.09 -2.31
N ALA A 61 2.99 -6.93 -1.33
CA ALA A 61 3.80 -8.09 -0.95
C ALA A 61 3.36 -9.27 -1.81
N THR A 62 4.30 -9.92 -2.51
CA THR A 62 3.95 -10.91 -3.53
C THR A 62 5.12 -11.82 -3.85
N ASP A 63 4.79 -13.05 -4.29
CA ASP A 63 5.78 -13.95 -4.91
C ASP A 63 5.94 -13.65 -6.42
N ARG A 64 5.19 -12.71 -6.95
CA ARG A 64 5.16 -12.30 -8.36
C ARG A 64 4.67 -13.40 -9.31
N ALA A 65 4.01 -14.42 -8.79
CA ALA A 65 3.54 -15.55 -9.57
C ALA A 65 2.14 -16.00 -9.21
N THR A 66 1.83 -16.15 -7.92
CA THR A 66 0.59 -16.78 -7.48
C THR A 66 -0.30 -15.93 -6.62
N PHE A 67 0.25 -14.98 -5.88
CA PHE A 67 -0.47 -14.31 -4.80
C PHE A 67 0.07 -12.90 -4.57
N ALA A 68 -0.82 -11.99 -4.17
CA ALA A 68 -0.44 -10.64 -3.75
C ALA A 68 -1.29 -10.15 -2.57
N TRP A 69 -0.64 -9.42 -1.67
CA TRP A 69 -1.30 -8.68 -0.60
C TRP A 69 -1.06 -7.18 -0.84
N LEU A 70 -2.15 -6.47 -1.13
CA LEU A 70 -2.11 -5.01 -1.28
C LEU A 70 -2.13 -4.38 0.11
N CYS A 71 -1.14 -3.55 0.41
CA CYS A 71 -0.98 -2.94 1.73
C CYS A 71 -0.35 -1.56 1.65
N ASP A 72 -0.36 -0.85 2.78
CA ASP A 72 0.24 0.47 2.93
C ASP A 72 -0.27 1.48 1.89
N VAL A 73 -1.56 1.42 1.55
CA VAL A 73 -2.18 2.41 0.68
C VAL A 73 -2.45 3.67 1.49
N TYR A 74 -1.75 4.74 1.17
CA TYR A 74 -1.86 6.01 1.89
C TYR A 74 -1.86 7.19 0.93
N VAL A 75 -2.75 8.14 1.16
CA VAL A 75 -2.82 9.40 0.41
C VAL A 75 -2.67 10.54 1.39
N ALA A 76 -1.79 11.48 1.09
CA ALA A 76 -1.58 12.68 1.90
C ALA A 76 -2.90 13.43 2.06
N GLU A 77 -3.18 13.90 3.27
CA GLU A 77 -4.47 14.51 3.62
C GLU A 77 -4.92 15.59 2.63
N PRO A 78 -4.06 16.56 2.24
CA PRO A 78 -4.49 17.60 1.29
C PRO A 78 -4.86 17.08 -0.10
N ALA A 79 -4.41 15.86 -0.45
CA ALA A 79 -4.64 15.29 -1.77
C ALA A 79 -5.79 14.28 -1.81
N ARG A 80 -6.48 14.07 -0.70
CA ARG A 80 -7.58 13.10 -0.62
C ARG A 80 -8.81 13.56 -1.40
N GLY A 81 -9.67 12.62 -1.76
CA GLY A 81 -10.90 12.90 -2.49
C GLY A 81 -10.72 13.08 -4.00
N GLN A 82 -9.57 12.73 -4.56
CA GLN A 82 -9.26 12.89 -5.98
C GLN A 82 -9.09 11.54 -6.72
N GLY A 83 -9.34 10.42 -6.05
CA GLY A 83 -9.20 9.09 -6.67
C GLY A 83 -7.78 8.54 -6.68
N ILE A 84 -6.85 9.10 -5.91
CA ILE A 84 -5.44 8.69 -5.91
C ILE A 84 -5.28 7.26 -5.38
N ALA A 85 -5.96 6.90 -4.28
CA ALA A 85 -5.87 5.55 -3.72
C ALA A 85 -6.30 4.49 -4.74
N ARG A 86 -7.39 4.77 -5.48
CA ARG A 86 -7.86 3.88 -6.54
C ARG A 86 -6.84 3.79 -7.67
N ALA A 87 -6.25 4.90 -8.08
CA ALA A 87 -5.25 4.94 -9.14
C ALA A 87 -3.97 4.19 -8.76
N LEU A 88 -3.50 4.34 -7.53
CA LEU A 88 -2.36 3.58 -7.00
C LEU A 88 -2.63 2.09 -7.05
N SER A 89 -3.78 1.68 -6.56
CA SER A 89 -4.20 0.27 -6.53
C SER A 89 -4.36 -0.29 -7.94
N SER A 90 -4.96 0.46 -8.85
CA SER A 90 -5.12 0.06 -10.26
C SER A 90 -3.79 -0.12 -10.95
N ALA A 91 -2.82 0.76 -10.70
CA ALA A 91 -1.48 0.65 -11.28
C ALA A 91 -0.78 -0.64 -10.85
N LEU A 92 -0.93 -1.02 -9.57
CA LEU A 92 -0.36 -2.28 -9.08
C LEU A 92 -1.10 -3.49 -9.63
N LEU A 93 -2.44 -3.46 -9.70
CA LEU A 93 -3.22 -4.54 -10.32
C LEU A 93 -2.81 -4.76 -11.78
N ALA A 94 -2.46 -3.70 -12.50
CA ALA A 94 -2.05 -3.76 -13.90
C ALA A 94 -0.54 -4.00 -14.09
N HIS A 95 0.22 -4.13 -13.00
CA HIS A 95 1.68 -4.31 -13.08
C HIS A 95 2.02 -5.54 -13.92
N PRO A 96 2.98 -5.42 -14.88
CA PRO A 96 3.29 -6.52 -15.79
C PRO A 96 3.71 -7.82 -15.10
N GLU A 97 4.36 -7.73 -13.94
CA GLU A 97 4.82 -8.91 -13.20
C GLU A 97 3.70 -9.62 -12.42
N LEU A 98 2.48 -9.08 -12.39
CA LEU A 98 1.41 -9.59 -11.53
C LEU A 98 0.22 -10.17 -12.32
N GLN A 99 0.41 -10.52 -13.60
CA GLN A 99 -0.70 -10.96 -14.45
C GLN A 99 -0.99 -12.45 -14.40
N THR A 100 -0.21 -13.24 -13.64
CA THR A 100 -0.46 -14.66 -13.43
C THR A 100 -1.09 -14.97 -12.08
N LEU A 101 -1.29 -13.96 -11.23
CA LEU A 101 -1.77 -14.18 -9.86
C LEU A 101 -3.19 -14.73 -9.85
N ARG A 102 -3.40 -15.74 -9.03
CA ARG A 102 -4.72 -16.32 -8.81
C ARG A 102 -5.51 -15.52 -7.76
N ARG A 103 -4.83 -14.86 -6.85
CA ARG A 103 -5.50 -14.20 -5.74
C ARG A 103 -4.80 -12.91 -5.33
N TRP A 104 -5.62 -11.90 -5.13
CA TRP A 104 -5.25 -10.64 -4.47
C TRP A 104 -6.00 -10.54 -3.15
N VAL A 105 -5.32 -10.14 -2.09
CA VAL A 105 -5.92 -9.97 -0.76
C VAL A 105 -5.55 -8.60 -0.23
N LEU A 106 -6.45 -7.98 0.51
CA LEU A 106 -6.17 -6.81 1.33
C LEU A 106 -6.97 -6.89 2.62
N ALA A 107 -6.57 -6.12 3.61
CA ALA A 107 -7.34 -5.91 4.82
C ALA A 107 -7.60 -4.42 4.96
N THR A 108 -8.82 -4.04 5.26
CA THR A 108 -9.18 -2.64 5.50
C THR A 108 -10.26 -2.56 6.58
N ARG A 109 -10.16 -1.54 7.42
CA ARG A 109 -11.16 -1.27 8.45
C ARG A 109 -12.33 -0.45 7.92
N ASP A 110 -12.04 0.48 6.99
CA ASP A 110 -12.98 1.55 6.64
C ASP A 110 -12.94 2.02 5.17
N ALA A 111 -12.19 1.34 4.30
CA ALA A 111 -12.00 1.78 2.91
C ALA A 111 -12.56 0.81 1.88
N HIS A 112 -13.52 -0.01 2.22
CA HIS A 112 -14.11 -1.02 1.32
C HIS A 112 -14.60 -0.40 0.01
N GLU A 113 -15.13 0.81 0.06
CA GLU A 113 -15.69 1.48 -1.14
C GLU A 113 -14.60 1.89 -2.15
N VAL A 114 -13.35 2.00 -1.72
CA VAL A 114 -12.23 2.26 -2.63
C VAL A 114 -11.95 1.01 -3.47
N TYR A 115 -12.06 -0.17 -2.87
CA TYR A 115 -11.56 -1.41 -3.46
C TYR A 115 -12.64 -2.22 -4.19
N ARG A 116 -13.91 -2.10 -3.81
CA ARG A 116 -15.00 -2.79 -4.51
C ARG A 116 -15.04 -2.52 -6.02
N PRO A 117 -14.91 -1.27 -6.48
CA PRO A 117 -14.92 -1.01 -7.92
C PRO A 117 -13.75 -1.65 -8.67
N LEU A 118 -12.68 -2.06 -7.95
CA LEU A 118 -11.54 -2.74 -8.54
C LEU A 118 -11.69 -4.26 -8.59
N GLY A 119 -12.81 -4.80 -8.07
CA GLY A 119 -13.08 -6.22 -8.08
C GLY A 119 -12.86 -6.94 -6.75
N PHE A 120 -12.43 -6.24 -5.71
CA PHE A 120 -12.30 -6.85 -4.39
C PHE A 120 -13.67 -7.06 -3.76
N ALA A 121 -13.84 -8.22 -3.15
CA ALA A 121 -15.06 -8.59 -2.43
C ALA A 121 -14.71 -9.36 -1.18
N ALA A 122 -15.61 -9.35 -0.18
CA ALA A 122 -15.41 -10.12 1.02
C ALA A 122 -15.38 -11.63 0.68
N PRO A 123 -14.35 -12.37 1.13
CA PRO A 123 -14.31 -13.81 0.93
C PRO A 123 -15.33 -14.52 1.85
N PRO A 124 -15.63 -15.79 1.59
CA PRO A 124 -16.48 -16.55 2.50
C PRO A 124 -15.92 -16.56 3.93
N ASP A 125 -16.81 -16.50 4.92
CA ASP A 125 -16.43 -16.51 6.34
C ASP A 125 -15.63 -17.76 6.66
N GLY A 126 -14.58 -17.60 7.48
CA GLY A 126 -13.76 -18.70 7.97
C GLY A 126 -12.76 -19.27 6.98
N VAL A 127 -12.67 -18.71 5.76
CA VAL A 127 -11.70 -19.17 4.76
C VAL A 127 -10.28 -18.72 5.12
N PHE A 128 -10.14 -17.52 5.66
CA PHE A 128 -8.85 -16.97 6.02
C PHE A 128 -8.60 -17.09 7.53
N MET A 129 -7.36 -17.44 7.87
CA MET A 129 -6.88 -17.51 9.24
C MET A 129 -5.63 -16.64 9.34
N ALA A 130 -5.43 -16.00 10.50
CA ALA A 130 -4.31 -15.10 10.71
C ALA A 130 -3.66 -15.34 12.07
N ILE A 131 -2.35 -15.17 12.12
CA ILE A 131 -1.61 -14.92 13.35
C ILE A 131 -1.27 -13.44 13.32
N ALA A 132 -1.73 -12.69 14.32
CA ALA A 132 -1.46 -11.27 14.41
C ALA A 132 -0.69 -10.97 15.70
N HIS A 133 0.32 -10.12 15.58
CA HIS A 133 1.06 -9.61 16.73
C HIS A 133 0.70 -8.16 16.96
N GLY A 134 0.89 -7.66 18.17
CA GLY A 134 0.61 -6.28 18.49
C GLY A 134 1.60 -5.31 17.83
N PRO A 135 1.26 -4.03 17.78
CA PRO A 135 2.08 -3.01 17.12
C PRO A 135 3.47 -2.85 17.74
N GLU A 136 3.65 -3.28 18.97
CA GLU A 136 4.96 -3.25 19.66
C GLU A 136 6.04 -4.06 18.93
N ARG A 137 5.64 -5.03 18.09
CA ARG A 137 6.61 -5.82 17.33
C ARG A 137 7.38 -4.98 16.32
N TRP A 138 6.76 -3.93 15.80
CA TRP A 138 7.34 -3.03 14.78
C TRP A 138 7.71 -1.67 15.33
N ALA A 139 7.34 -1.36 16.55
CA ALA A 139 7.53 -0.04 17.11
C ALA A 139 9.00 0.27 17.30
N ASP A 140 9.33 1.56 17.23
CA ASP A 140 10.64 2.05 17.59
C ASP A 140 10.95 1.65 19.06
N ALA A 141 12.18 1.32 19.34
CA ALA A 141 12.62 1.13 20.72
C ALA A 141 12.41 2.42 21.50
N PRO A 142 12.03 2.34 22.79
CA PRO A 142 11.85 3.52 23.62
C PRO A 142 13.15 4.30 23.83
#